data_d40adcbeaaa47079fcf1d8df48ad3661
#
_entry.id   d40adcbeaaa47079fcf1d8df48ad3661
#
_cell.length_a   1.000
_cell.length_b   1.000
_cell.length_c   1.000
_cell.angle_alpha   90.00
_cell.angle_beta   90.00
_cell.angle_gamma   90.00
#
_symmetry.space_group_name_H-M   'P 1'
#
loop_
_entity.id
_entity.type
_entity.pdbx_description
1 polymer ?
#
loop_
_entity_poly.entity_id
_entity_poly.type
_entity_poly.pdbx_seq_one_letter_code
_entity_poly.pdbx_strand_id
1 'polypeptide(L)'
;MKCALAAAGFINGDIEYNKAVLADTLGKCAGKADAVIFGEAFLQGFDSLNFTAGHDMAVAVSREGRVIHELCQLAKEHAIAISFGFLEQDCGAFFSSQLTIDQTGRILDLYRRVSPGWKEPSAGKEYREGSGFHTFDFLGKKAAVGLCGDFWYEETIARLNDLKPDIVWWPVYTDYSASEWNRTAKLEYAKQAGKLNVPVLYVNSVCLDQADACGA
;
A
#
# COMPACT_ATOMS: atom_id res chain seq x y z
N MET A 1 2.10 18.98 -7.92
CA MET A 1 2.29 17.61 -7.40
C MET A 1 2.17 16.62 -8.56
N LYS A 2 3.17 15.78 -8.76
CA LYS A 2 3.18 14.68 -9.73
C LYS A 2 3.44 13.38 -8.97
N CYS A 3 2.54 12.42 -9.06
CA CYS A 3 2.71 11.10 -8.46
C CYS A 3 2.90 10.05 -9.58
N ALA A 4 3.92 9.23 -9.45
CA ALA A 4 4.09 8.03 -10.25
C ALA A 4 3.36 6.87 -9.56
N LEU A 5 2.47 6.19 -10.27
CA LEU A 5 1.77 5.00 -9.79
C LEU A 5 2.54 3.78 -10.31
N ALA A 6 3.18 3.06 -9.42
CA ALA A 6 4.09 1.96 -9.77
C ALA A 6 3.33 0.63 -9.83
N ALA A 7 2.79 0.30 -10.99
CA ALA A 7 2.31 -1.05 -11.30
C ALA A 7 3.53 -1.99 -11.51
N ALA A 8 4.26 -2.25 -10.43
CA ALA A 8 5.52 -2.99 -10.44
C ALA A 8 5.32 -4.44 -9.98
N GLY A 9 6.25 -5.31 -10.41
CA GLY A 9 6.27 -6.71 -10.01
C GLY A 9 6.93 -6.92 -8.64
N PHE A 10 6.38 -7.84 -7.85
CA PHE A 10 6.97 -8.30 -6.59
C PHE A 10 7.01 -9.83 -6.54
N ILE A 11 7.82 -10.37 -5.64
CA ILE A 11 7.90 -11.79 -5.30
C ILE A 11 7.50 -11.99 -3.85
N ASN A 12 6.59 -12.93 -3.57
CA ASN A 12 6.17 -13.24 -2.21
C ASN A 12 7.36 -13.73 -1.36
N GLY A 13 7.52 -13.14 -0.18
CA GLY A 13 8.59 -13.47 0.77
C GLY A 13 9.99 -12.95 0.41
N ASP A 14 10.21 -12.40 -0.78
CA ASP A 14 11.53 -11.88 -1.19
C ASP A 14 11.64 -10.36 -0.99
N ILE A 15 11.82 -9.95 0.27
CA ILE A 15 11.97 -8.53 0.64
C ILE A 15 13.16 -7.87 -0.07
N GLU A 16 14.26 -8.59 -0.29
CA GLU A 16 15.45 -8.00 -0.91
C GLU A 16 15.22 -7.72 -2.40
N TYR A 17 14.57 -8.63 -3.12
CA TYR A 17 14.14 -8.38 -4.49
C TYR A 17 13.16 -7.20 -4.57
N ASN A 18 12.14 -7.20 -3.72
CA ASN A 18 11.11 -6.16 -3.71
C ASN A 18 11.70 -4.78 -3.36
N LYS A 19 12.66 -4.71 -2.43
CA LYS A 19 13.43 -3.48 -2.14
C LYS A 19 14.23 -3.01 -3.36
N ALA A 20 14.86 -3.94 -4.09
CA ALA A 20 15.60 -3.58 -5.29
C ALA A 20 14.67 -2.98 -6.35
N VAL A 21 13.45 -3.50 -6.51
CA VAL A 21 12.42 -2.92 -7.41
C VAL A 21 11.99 -1.52 -6.94
N LEU A 22 11.80 -1.33 -5.62
CA LEU A 22 11.52 -0.01 -5.05
C LEU A 22 12.64 0.98 -5.40
N ALA A 23 13.91 0.62 -5.16
CA ALA A 23 15.07 1.47 -5.43
C ALA A 23 15.21 1.82 -6.92
N ASP A 24 15.09 0.84 -7.81
CA ASP A 24 15.15 1.05 -9.27
C ASP A 24 14.03 1.99 -9.76
N THR A 25 12.82 1.81 -9.23
CA THR A 25 11.67 2.66 -9.58
C THR A 25 11.87 4.09 -9.09
N LEU A 26 12.37 4.30 -7.87
CA LEU A 26 12.73 5.61 -7.37
C LEU A 26 13.77 6.28 -8.26
N GLY A 27 14.83 5.56 -8.65
CA GLY A 27 15.86 6.07 -9.56
C GLY A 27 15.30 6.49 -10.91
N LYS A 28 14.36 5.73 -11.48
CA LYS A 28 13.69 6.06 -12.75
C LYS A 28 12.77 7.28 -12.66
N CYS A 29 12.21 7.55 -11.49
CA CYS A 29 11.25 8.62 -11.23
C CYS A 29 11.90 9.89 -10.66
N ALA A 30 13.12 9.82 -10.14
CA ALA A 30 13.83 10.94 -9.55
C ALA A 30 13.91 12.13 -10.53
N GLY A 31 13.57 13.32 -10.05
CA GLY A 31 13.48 14.54 -10.86
C GLY A 31 12.31 14.62 -11.84
N LYS A 32 11.47 13.57 -11.93
CA LYS A 32 10.31 13.53 -12.83
C LYS A 32 8.97 13.52 -12.08
N ALA A 33 8.96 13.00 -10.86
CA ALA A 33 7.80 12.94 -9.97
C ALA A 33 8.17 13.41 -8.57
N ASP A 34 7.18 13.84 -7.80
CA ASP A 34 7.32 14.23 -6.40
C ASP A 34 7.19 13.02 -5.46
N ALA A 35 6.45 11.99 -5.89
CA ALA A 35 6.27 10.72 -5.16
C ALA A 35 6.13 9.53 -6.10
N VAL A 36 6.49 8.34 -5.57
CA VAL A 36 6.15 7.03 -6.16
C VAL A 36 5.25 6.29 -5.18
N ILE A 37 4.12 5.77 -5.68
CA ILE A 37 3.14 5.03 -4.89
C ILE A 37 3.07 3.60 -5.40
N PHE A 38 3.27 2.63 -4.51
CA PHE A 38 3.20 1.19 -4.78
C PHE A 38 1.93 0.59 -4.17
N GLY A 39 1.54 -0.60 -4.63
CA GLY A 39 0.36 -1.33 -4.17
C GLY A 39 0.44 -1.83 -2.73
N GLU A 40 -0.66 -2.44 -2.28
CA GLU A 40 -0.79 -3.08 -0.97
C GLU A 40 0.22 -4.22 -0.83
N ALA A 41 0.78 -4.38 0.38
CA ALA A 41 1.70 -5.44 0.78
C ALA A 41 2.92 -5.63 -0.15
N PHE A 42 3.30 -4.60 -0.93
CA PHE A 42 4.34 -4.70 -1.95
C PHE A 42 5.68 -5.19 -1.39
N LEU A 43 6.02 -4.78 -0.16
CA LEU A 43 7.35 -5.06 0.40
C LEU A 43 7.59 -6.55 0.64
N GLN A 44 6.60 -7.28 1.15
CA GLN A 44 6.71 -8.72 1.39
C GLN A 44 5.95 -9.57 0.37
N GLY A 45 4.98 -8.98 -0.32
CA GLY A 45 3.97 -9.71 -1.09
C GLY A 45 2.76 -10.09 -0.23
N PHE A 46 1.58 -10.06 -0.82
CA PHE A 46 0.31 -10.25 -0.10
C PHE A 46 0.16 -11.65 0.49
N ASP A 47 0.63 -12.68 -0.24
CA ASP A 47 0.50 -14.09 0.12
C ASP A 47 1.70 -14.61 0.95
N SER A 48 2.47 -13.72 1.54
CA SER A 48 3.64 -14.09 2.35
C SER A 48 3.28 -14.52 3.76
N LEU A 49 2.10 -14.15 4.26
CA LEU A 49 1.60 -14.62 5.56
C LEU A 49 0.87 -15.96 5.41
N ASN A 50 0.98 -16.80 6.43
CA ASN A 50 0.19 -18.02 6.56
C ASN A 50 -0.75 -18.01 7.78
N PHE A 51 -0.85 -16.84 8.45
CA PHE A 51 -1.67 -16.59 9.63
C PHE A 51 -1.31 -17.47 10.82
N THR A 52 -0.04 -17.88 10.89
CA THR A 52 0.57 -18.54 12.04
C THR A 52 1.61 -17.57 12.63
N ALA A 53 1.37 -17.08 13.85
CA ALA A 53 2.16 -16.03 14.47
C ALA A 53 3.68 -16.32 14.49
N GLY A 54 4.07 -17.58 14.67
CA GLY A 54 5.49 -17.99 14.67
C GLY A 54 6.17 -17.81 13.32
N HIS A 55 5.49 -18.12 12.22
CA HIS A 55 5.98 -17.87 10.87
C HIS A 55 5.93 -16.37 10.55
N ASP A 56 4.81 -15.75 10.81
CA ASP A 56 4.53 -14.38 10.35
C ASP A 56 5.38 -13.33 11.08
N MET A 57 5.85 -13.64 12.29
CA MET A 57 6.84 -12.83 13.00
C MET A 57 8.18 -12.70 12.25
N ALA A 58 8.54 -13.71 11.44
CA ALA A 58 9.76 -13.67 10.62
C ALA A 58 9.56 -12.95 9.28
N VAL A 59 8.32 -12.82 8.81
CA VAL A 59 7.96 -12.19 7.54
C VAL A 59 7.61 -10.72 7.71
N ALA A 60 6.84 -10.40 8.73
CA ALA A 60 6.37 -9.03 8.97
C ALA A 60 7.52 -8.10 9.41
N VAL A 61 7.41 -6.84 9.04
CA VAL A 61 8.45 -5.82 9.27
C VAL A 61 7.96 -4.81 10.29
N SER A 62 8.79 -4.49 11.27
CA SER A 62 8.52 -3.37 12.18
C SER A 62 8.81 -2.04 11.48
N ARG A 63 7.94 -1.05 11.71
CA ARG A 63 8.15 0.34 11.27
C ARG A 63 9.50 0.92 11.69
N GLU A 64 10.04 0.46 12.82
CA GLU A 64 11.32 0.91 13.37
C GLU A 64 12.47 -0.04 13.00
N GLY A 65 12.20 -1.04 12.13
CA GLY A 65 13.16 -2.05 11.72
C GLY A 65 14.14 -1.55 10.66
N ARG A 66 15.23 -2.34 10.50
CA ARG A 66 16.32 -2.02 9.55
C ARG A 66 15.79 -1.79 8.12
N VAL A 67 14.86 -2.61 7.66
CA VAL A 67 14.31 -2.52 6.29
C VAL A 67 13.66 -1.15 6.05
N ILE A 68 12.88 -0.64 7.01
CA ILE A 68 12.24 0.68 6.90
C ILE A 68 13.28 1.80 6.93
N HIS A 69 14.32 1.69 7.77
CA HIS A 69 15.42 2.66 7.76
C HIS A 69 16.16 2.70 6.41
N GLU A 70 16.39 1.56 5.78
CA GLU A 70 16.98 1.49 4.44
C GLU A 70 16.09 2.19 3.40
N LEU A 71 14.77 2.00 3.45
CA LEU A 71 13.83 2.69 2.57
C LEU A 71 13.76 4.21 2.83
N CYS A 72 13.87 4.64 4.08
CA CYS A 72 14.03 6.07 4.41
C CYS A 72 15.29 6.67 3.77
N GLN A 73 16.41 5.95 3.80
CA GLN A 73 17.64 6.40 3.15
C GLN A 73 17.49 6.45 1.62
N LEU A 74 16.86 5.45 1.00
CA LEU A 74 16.59 5.44 -0.44
C LEU A 74 15.73 6.64 -0.87
N ALA A 75 14.67 6.97 -0.14
CA ALA A 75 13.83 8.15 -0.42
C ALA A 75 14.66 9.44 -0.38
N LYS A 76 15.55 9.56 0.62
CA LYS A 76 16.45 10.71 0.77
C LYS A 76 17.51 10.78 -0.33
N GLU A 77 18.14 9.65 -0.68
CA GLU A 77 19.18 9.58 -1.72
C GLU A 77 18.66 9.95 -3.09
N HIS A 78 17.44 9.52 -3.42
CA HIS A 78 16.78 9.86 -4.68
C HIS A 78 16.02 11.19 -4.64
N ALA A 79 15.93 11.83 -3.47
CA ALA A 79 15.19 13.09 -3.24
C ALA A 79 13.74 13.02 -3.74
N ILE A 80 13.06 11.89 -3.52
CA ILE A 80 11.69 11.60 -3.95
C ILE A 80 10.92 10.90 -2.83
N ALA A 81 9.67 11.28 -2.62
CA ALA A 81 8.81 10.61 -1.66
C ALA A 81 8.39 9.21 -2.15
N ILE A 82 8.19 8.30 -1.22
CA ILE A 82 7.72 6.94 -1.50
C ILE A 82 6.56 6.58 -0.60
N SER A 83 5.55 5.89 -1.16
CA SER A 83 4.51 5.22 -0.40
C SER A 83 4.39 3.77 -0.85
N PHE A 84 4.42 2.84 0.08
CA PHE A 84 4.38 1.41 -0.20
C PHE A 84 3.62 0.64 0.86
N GLY A 85 2.93 -0.42 0.41
CA GLY A 85 2.25 -1.37 1.29
C GLY A 85 3.23 -2.37 1.90
N PHE A 86 2.99 -2.74 3.15
CA PHE A 86 3.78 -3.75 3.84
C PHE A 86 2.97 -4.46 4.93
N LEU A 87 3.41 -5.66 5.25
CA LEU A 87 2.89 -6.44 6.38
C LEU A 87 3.65 -5.98 7.63
N GLU A 88 2.95 -5.22 8.47
CA GLU A 88 3.54 -4.59 9.66
C GLU A 88 3.45 -5.51 10.88
N GLN A 89 4.53 -5.54 11.66
CA GLN A 89 4.53 -6.06 13.03
C GLN A 89 4.71 -4.90 14.00
N ASP A 90 3.80 -4.77 14.96
CA ASP A 90 3.87 -3.77 16.03
C ASP A 90 3.37 -4.36 17.35
N CYS A 91 4.26 -4.39 18.37
CA CYS A 91 3.95 -4.87 19.73
C CYS A 91 3.22 -6.24 19.75
N GLY A 92 3.65 -7.17 18.90
CA GLY A 92 3.08 -8.52 18.81
C GLY A 92 1.75 -8.59 18.04
N ALA A 93 1.33 -7.52 17.38
CA ALA A 93 0.22 -7.50 16.47
C ALA A 93 0.68 -7.34 15.02
N PHE A 94 -0.13 -7.83 14.07
CA PHE A 94 0.11 -7.76 12.64
C PHE A 94 -0.96 -6.91 11.96
N PHE A 95 -0.55 -6.13 10.95
CA PHE A 95 -1.42 -5.24 10.20
C PHE A 95 -1.06 -5.25 8.71
N SER A 96 -2.05 -5.08 7.83
CA SER A 96 -1.80 -4.61 6.47
C SER A 96 -1.70 -3.09 6.51
N SER A 97 -0.54 -2.56 6.16
CA SER A 97 -0.21 -1.13 6.35
C SER A 97 0.35 -0.49 5.10
N GLN A 98 0.16 0.82 4.97
CA GLN A 98 0.79 1.68 3.97
C GLN A 98 1.65 2.72 4.67
N LEU A 99 2.94 2.75 4.35
CA LEU A 99 3.89 3.72 4.89
C LEU A 99 4.20 4.78 3.83
N THR A 100 4.21 6.04 4.25
CA THR A 100 4.63 7.17 3.40
C THR A 100 5.85 7.83 4.00
N ILE A 101 6.89 7.98 3.19
CA ILE A 101 8.18 8.59 3.53
C ILE A 101 8.39 9.79 2.59
N ASP A 102 8.78 10.94 3.11
CA ASP A 102 9.07 12.11 2.28
C ASP A 102 10.47 12.06 1.63
N GLN A 103 10.73 12.98 0.73
CA GLN A 103 12.00 13.11 0.01
C GLN A 103 13.21 13.43 0.90
N THR A 104 13.01 13.69 2.20
CA THR A 104 14.09 13.86 3.17
C THR A 104 14.39 12.58 3.96
N GLY A 105 13.60 11.52 3.74
CA GLY A 105 13.66 10.25 4.46
C GLY A 105 12.88 10.23 5.76
N ARG A 106 12.03 11.23 6.01
CA ARG A 106 11.16 11.26 7.19
C ARG A 106 9.85 10.54 6.91
N ILE A 107 9.41 9.70 7.85
CA ILE A 107 8.08 9.08 7.80
C ILE A 107 7.04 10.19 8.00
N LEU A 108 6.17 10.37 7.02
CA LEU A 108 5.05 11.30 7.05
C LEU A 108 3.79 10.67 7.60
N ASP A 109 3.54 9.43 7.22
CA ASP A 109 2.30 8.75 7.53
C ASP A 109 2.48 7.24 7.65
N LEU A 110 1.70 6.63 8.53
CA LEU A 110 1.48 5.19 8.63
C LEU A 110 -0.02 4.93 8.70
N TYR A 111 -0.58 4.42 7.64
CA TYR A 111 -1.97 4.00 7.57
C TYR A 111 -2.08 2.49 7.75
N ARG A 112 -2.99 2.02 8.60
CA ARG A 112 -3.36 0.61 8.79
C ARG A 112 -4.75 0.37 8.23
N ARG A 113 -4.89 -0.63 7.37
CA ARG A 113 -6.15 -1.02 6.75
C ARG A 113 -7.24 -1.23 7.81
N VAL A 114 -8.41 -0.62 7.59
CA VAL A 114 -9.54 -0.62 8.55
C VAL A 114 -10.60 -1.67 8.19
N SER A 115 -10.62 -2.12 6.93
CA SER A 115 -11.56 -3.15 6.49
C SER A 115 -11.02 -4.55 6.78
N PRO A 116 -11.89 -5.51 7.13
CA PRO A 116 -11.52 -6.92 7.18
C PRO A 116 -11.20 -7.45 5.77
N GLY A 117 -10.76 -8.71 5.67
CA GLY A 117 -10.55 -9.39 4.38
C GLY A 117 -9.12 -9.31 3.84
N TRP A 118 -8.18 -8.75 4.61
CA TRP A 118 -6.75 -8.90 4.33
C TRP A 118 -6.16 -10.14 5.04
N LYS A 119 -6.93 -10.76 5.92
CA LYS A 119 -6.56 -11.91 6.73
C LYS A 119 -7.59 -13.03 6.61
N GLU A 120 -7.14 -14.24 6.85
CA GLU A 120 -8.02 -15.43 6.92
C GLU A 120 -9.02 -15.33 8.07
N PRO A 121 -10.24 -15.89 7.92
CA PRO A 121 -11.23 -15.93 9.02
C PRO A 121 -10.74 -16.67 10.27
N SER A 122 -9.78 -17.58 10.11
CA SER A 122 -9.15 -18.37 11.18
C SER A 122 -7.99 -17.66 11.88
N ALA A 123 -7.56 -16.50 11.37
CA ALA A 123 -6.45 -15.73 11.93
C ALA A 123 -6.70 -15.34 13.40
N GLY A 124 -5.65 -15.42 14.19
CA GLY A 124 -5.70 -15.10 15.62
C GLY A 124 -5.96 -13.62 15.88
N LYS A 125 -6.21 -13.29 17.16
CA LYS A 125 -6.48 -11.91 17.61
C LYS A 125 -5.33 -10.93 17.46
N GLU A 126 -4.14 -11.42 17.19
CA GLU A 126 -2.94 -10.63 16.85
C GLU A 126 -3.02 -9.98 15.47
N TYR A 127 -3.83 -10.50 14.54
CA TYR A 127 -4.08 -9.91 13.23
C TYR A 127 -5.21 -8.88 13.34
N ARG A 128 -4.88 -7.60 13.21
CA ARG A 128 -5.78 -6.49 13.56
C ARG A 128 -5.99 -5.53 12.41
N GLU A 129 -7.16 -4.91 12.42
CA GLU A 129 -7.48 -3.74 11.62
C GLU A 129 -6.97 -2.46 12.30
N GLY A 130 -6.77 -1.41 11.51
CA GLY A 130 -6.47 -0.06 11.97
C GLY A 130 -7.65 0.57 12.71
N SER A 131 -7.37 1.65 13.45
CA SER A 131 -8.37 2.35 14.28
C SER A 131 -9.27 3.31 13.49
N GLY A 132 -8.90 3.67 12.27
CA GLY A 132 -9.69 4.59 11.44
C GLY A 132 -8.86 5.34 10.40
N PHE A 133 -9.55 6.16 9.60
CA PHE A 133 -8.93 7.05 8.64
C PHE A 133 -8.38 8.30 9.32
N HIS A 134 -7.34 8.86 8.74
CA HIS A 134 -6.78 10.15 9.08
C HIS A 134 -6.19 10.81 7.83
N THR A 135 -5.75 12.03 7.96
CA THR A 135 -5.12 12.78 6.87
C THR A 135 -3.74 13.26 7.29
N PHE A 136 -2.86 13.44 6.31
CA PHE A 136 -1.53 14.01 6.50
C PHE A 136 -1.26 15.08 5.43
N ASP A 137 -0.34 16.00 5.72
CA ASP A 137 0.09 16.97 4.72
C ASP A 137 1.09 16.35 3.75
N PHE A 138 0.80 16.45 2.47
CA PHE A 138 1.71 16.06 1.40
C PHE A 138 1.83 17.19 0.37
N LEU A 139 2.92 17.92 0.41
CA LEU A 139 3.21 19.05 -0.48
C LEU A 139 2.08 20.11 -0.48
N GLY A 140 1.58 20.46 0.70
CA GLY A 140 0.51 21.42 0.89
C GLY A 140 -0.88 20.91 0.46
N LYS A 141 -1.02 19.61 0.27
CA LYS A 141 -2.30 18.92 0.06
C LYS A 141 -2.61 18.02 1.25
N LYS A 142 -3.87 18.04 1.64
CA LYS A 142 -4.41 17.14 2.64
C LYS A 142 -4.65 15.78 2.01
N ALA A 143 -3.70 14.87 2.15
CA ALA A 143 -3.76 13.53 1.60
C ALA A 143 -4.38 12.55 2.61
N ALA A 144 -5.01 11.49 2.11
CA ALA A 144 -5.44 10.34 2.88
C ALA A 144 -5.13 9.05 2.14
N VAL A 145 -5.07 7.95 2.87
CA VAL A 145 -4.91 6.60 2.33
C VAL A 145 -6.15 5.77 2.66
N GLY A 146 -6.54 4.92 1.74
CA GLY A 146 -7.41 3.76 2.00
C GLY A 146 -6.84 2.56 1.26
N LEU A 147 -6.72 1.43 1.95
CA LEU A 147 -6.14 0.22 1.37
C LEU A 147 -7.23 -0.70 0.83
N CYS A 148 -7.06 -1.15 -0.41
CA CYS A 148 -7.77 -2.24 -1.07
C CYS A 148 -9.26 -2.31 -0.70
N GLY A 149 -9.64 -3.21 0.19
CA GLY A 149 -11.01 -3.46 0.63
C GLY A 149 -11.71 -2.31 1.37
N ASP A 150 -10.98 -1.27 1.77
CA ASP A 150 -11.57 -0.16 2.55
C ASP A 150 -12.71 0.56 1.81
N PHE A 151 -12.67 0.62 0.49
CA PHE A 151 -13.70 1.32 -0.29
C PHE A 151 -14.83 0.42 -0.82
N TRP A 152 -14.95 -0.79 -0.28
CA TRP A 152 -16.10 -1.67 -0.55
C TRP A 152 -17.23 -1.52 0.48
N TYR A 153 -17.05 -0.68 1.50
CA TYR A 153 -18.03 -0.41 2.56
C TYR A 153 -18.46 1.06 2.53
N GLU A 154 -19.78 1.31 2.48
CA GLU A 154 -20.33 2.67 2.43
C GLU A 154 -19.92 3.51 3.66
N GLU A 155 -19.86 2.88 4.82
CA GLU A 155 -19.49 3.54 6.07
C GLU A 155 -18.04 4.03 6.09
N THR A 156 -17.12 3.26 5.48
CA THR A 156 -15.70 3.65 5.39
C THR A 156 -15.52 4.80 4.40
N ILE A 157 -16.24 4.76 3.27
CA ILE A 157 -16.28 5.85 2.29
C ILE A 157 -16.83 7.14 2.93
N ALA A 158 -17.93 7.05 3.67
CA ALA A 158 -18.52 8.19 4.36
C ALA A 158 -17.54 8.81 5.37
N ARG A 159 -16.92 7.98 6.21
CA ARG A 159 -15.90 8.43 7.19
C ARG A 159 -14.70 9.12 6.54
N LEU A 160 -14.25 8.62 5.38
CA LEU A 160 -13.15 9.26 4.66
C LEU A 160 -13.57 10.60 4.05
N ASN A 161 -14.77 10.67 3.46
CA ASN A 161 -15.32 11.92 2.91
C ASN A 161 -15.50 13.00 4.00
N ASP A 162 -15.87 12.63 5.22
CA ASP A 162 -16.01 13.55 6.36
C ASP A 162 -14.68 14.22 6.74
N LEU A 163 -13.55 13.57 6.49
CA LEU A 163 -12.21 14.15 6.69
C LEU A 163 -11.88 15.24 5.69
N LYS A 164 -12.61 15.32 4.55
CA LYS A 164 -12.41 16.29 3.47
C LYS A 164 -10.94 16.35 3.00
N PRO A 165 -10.35 15.23 2.55
CA PRO A 165 -9.03 15.26 1.94
C PRO A 165 -9.06 16.02 0.60
N ASP A 166 -7.90 16.48 0.11
CA ASP A 166 -7.75 17.00 -1.25
C ASP A 166 -7.49 15.89 -2.26
N ILE A 167 -6.95 14.76 -1.80
CA ILE A 167 -6.57 13.61 -2.62
C ILE A 167 -6.54 12.34 -1.78
N VAL A 168 -6.90 11.23 -2.40
CA VAL A 168 -6.87 9.90 -1.77
C VAL A 168 -5.95 8.98 -2.55
N TRP A 169 -5.08 8.27 -1.86
CA TRP A 169 -4.31 7.16 -2.40
C TRP A 169 -5.02 5.85 -2.10
N TRP A 170 -5.21 5.05 -3.15
CA TRP A 170 -5.88 3.76 -3.07
C TRP A 170 -4.96 2.64 -3.57
N PRO A 171 -3.94 2.26 -2.80
CA PRO A 171 -3.14 1.08 -3.09
C PRO A 171 -3.96 -0.19 -2.90
N VAL A 172 -3.83 -1.10 -3.83
CA VAL A 172 -4.49 -2.40 -3.77
C VAL A 172 -3.51 -3.52 -4.12
N TYR A 173 -3.90 -4.75 -3.79
CA TYR A 173 -3.45 -5.96 -4.44
C TYR A 173 -4.67 -6.73 -4.91
N THR A 174 -4.70 -7.03 -6.21
CA THR A 174 -5.71 -7.87 -6.84
C THR A 174 -5.05 -8.68 -7.94
N ASP A 175 -5.54 -9.90 -8.12
CA ASP A 175 -5.02 -10.91 -9.02
C ASP A 175 -5.89 -11.13 -10.27
N TYR A 176 -6.70 -10.15 -10.65
CA TYR A 176 -7.50 -10.22 -11.87
C TYR A 176 -6.61 -10.44 -13.10
N SER A 177 -7.06 -11.29 -14.01
CA SER A 177 -6.51 -11.31 -15.35
C SER A 177 -6.82 -10.00 -16.09
N ALA A 178 -5.98 -9.63 -17.06
CA ALA A 178 -6.22 -8.45 -17.89
C ALA A 178 -7.61 -8.48 -18.59
N SER A 179 -8.09 -9.69 -18.93
CA SER A 179 -9.42 -9.88 -19.52
C SER A 179 -10.54 -9.57 -18.53
N GLU A 180 -10.46 -10.08 -17.31
CA GLU A 180 -11.47 -9.82 -16.26
C GLU A 180 -11.47 -8.37 -15.86
N TRP A 181 -10.28 -7.78 -15.65
CA TRP A 181 -10.13 -6.37 -15.37
C TRP A 181 -10.81 -5.51 -16.44
N ASN A 182 -10.49 -5.74 -17.71
CA ASN A 182 -11.03 -4.95 -18.79
C ASN A 182 -12.52 -5.16 -19.02
N ARG A 183 -13.06 -6.33 -18.71
CA ARG A 183 -14.49 -6.66 -18.92
C ARG A 183 -15.38 -6.08 -17.82
N THR A 184 -15.00 -6.18 -16.56
CA THR A 184 -15.88 -5.86 -15.42
C THR A 184 -15.19 -5.10 -14.30
N ALA A 185 -14.07 -5.62 -13.75
CA ALA A 185 -13.51 -5.16 -12.49
C ALA A 185 -13.15 -3.67 -12.50
N LYS A 186 -12.53 -3.15 -13.57
CA LYS A 186 -12.16 -1.73 -13.64
C LYS A 186 -13.35 -0.78 -13.52
N LEU A 187 -14.54 -1.18 -13.99
CA LEU A 187 -15.75 -0.37 -13.88
C LEU A 187 -16.29 -0.37 -12.44
N GLU A 188 -16.17 -1.49 -11.76
CA GLU A 188 -16.54 -1.61 -10.34
C GLU A 188 -15.61 -0.76 -9.47
N TYR A 189 -14.29 -0.85 -9.68
CA TYR A 189 -13.31 -0.01 -8.97
C TYR A 189 -13.52 1.48 -9.29
N ALA A 190 -13.75 1.85 -10.55
CA ALA A 190 -14.05 3.22 -10.92
C ALA A 190 -15.33 3.73 -10.25
N LYS A 191 -16.37 2.89 -10.12
CA LYS A 191 -17.59 3.22 -9.39
C LYS A 191 -17.33 3.46 -7.90
N GLN A 192 -16.49 2.63 -7.25
CA GLN A 192 -16.14 2.85 -5.84
C GLN A 192 -15.33 4.13 -5.68
N ALA A 193 -14.31 4.35 -6.53
CA ALA A 193 -13.55 5.61 -6.52
C ALA A 193 -14.45 6.84 -6.71
N GLY A 194 -15.46 6.75 -7.57
CA GLY A 194 -16.42 7.82 -7.83
C GLY A 194 -17.32 8.20 -6.66
N LYS A 195 -17.35 7.40 -5.58
CA LYS A 195 -18.05 7.74 -4.33
C LYS A 195 -17.22 8.65 -3.42
N LEU A 196 -15.92 8.75 -3.68
CA LEU A 196 -15.06 9.73 -3.04
C LEU A 196 -15.15 11.06 -3.81
N ASN A 197 -15.33 12.16 -3.08
CA ASN A 197 -15.56 13.47 -3.68
C ASN A 197 -14.27 14.20 -4.10
N VAL A 198 -13.21 13.44 -4.33
CA VAL A 198 -11.86 13.94 -4.58
C VAL A 198 -11.12 13.04 -5.57
N PRO A 199 -10.03 13.50 -6.20
CA PRO A 199 -9.18 12.63 -7.01
C PRO A 199 -8.66 11.43 -6.22
N VAL A 200 -8.74 10.24 -6.84
CA VAL A 200 -8.26 8.97 -6.28
C VAL A 200 -7.10 8.46 -7.12
N LEU A 201 -5.98 8.17 -6.48
CA LEU A 201 -4.82 7.54 -7.11
C LEU A 201 -4.87 6.03 -6.82
N TYR A 202 -5.39 5.28 -7.78
CA TYR A 202 -5.45 3.82 -7.72
C TYR A 202 -4.14 3.22 -8.23
N VAL A 203 -3.57 2.26 -7.51
CA VAL A 203 -2.40 1.50 -7.96
C VAL A 203 -2.48 0.06 -7.51
N ASN A 204 -2.24 -0.86 -8.45
CA ASN A 204 -2.10 -2.29 -8.21
C ASN A 204 -0.68 -2.76 -8.54
N SER A 205 -0.26 -3.90 -7.99
CA SER A 205 1.03 -4.53 -8.23
C SER A 205 0.88 -5.92 -8.85
N VAL A 206 1.92 -6.44 -9.46
CA VAL A 206 1.92 -7.75 -10.12
C VAL A 206 2.71 -8.75 -9.28
N CYS A 207 2.09 -9.86 -8.89
CA CYS A 207 2.79 -10.99 -8.28
C CYS A 207 3.52 -11.79 -9.38
N LEU A 208 4.85 -11.94 -9.27
CA LEU A 208 5.68 -12.56 -10.31
C LEU A 208 5.89 -14.07 -10.11
N ASP A 209 5.66 -14.59 -8.92
CA ASP A 209 5.88 -15.99 -8.56
C ASP A 209 4.60 -16.85 -8.62
N GLN A 210 3.48 -16.28 -9.05
CA GLN A 210 2.27 -17.03 -9.36
C GLN A 210 2.22 -17.43 -10.83
N ALA A 211 1.80 -18.67 -11.12
CA ALA A 211 1.80 -19.24 -12.47
C ALA A 211 0.94 -18.43 -13.47
N ASP A 212 -0.10 -17.77 -12.99
CA ASP A 212 -1.00 -16.90 -13.75
C ASP A 212 -0.83 -15.46 -13.28
N ALA A 213 0.43 -14.99 -13.20
CA ALA A 213 0.76 -13.66 -12.70
C ALA A 213 -0.14 -12.60 -13.32
N CYS A 214 -1.09 -12.17 -12.54
CA CYS A 214 -2.08 -11.19 -12.89
C CYS A 214 -1.93 -10.02 -11.93
N GLY A 215 -2.18 -8.87 -12.40
CA GLY A 215 -2.05 -7.64 -11.65
C GLY A 215 -2.53 -6.53 -12.56
N ALA A 216 -3.76 -6.67 -13.01
CA ALA A 216 -4.36 -5.66 -13.86
C ALA A 216 -4.85 -4.47 -13.07
#